data_aaf631329644122f95ce923aa8994a9d
#
_entry.id   aaf631329644122f95ce923aa8994a9d
#
_cell.length_a   1.000
_cell.length_b   1.000
_cell.length_c   1.000
_cell.angle_alpha   90.00
_cell.angle_beta   90.00
_cell.angle_gamma   90.00
#
_symmetry.space_group_name_H-M   'P 1'
#
loop_
_entity.id
_entity.type
_entity.pdbx_description
1 polymer ?
#
loop_
_entity_poly.entity_id
_entity_poly.type
_entity_poly.pdbx_seq_one_letter_code
_entity_poly.pdbx_strand_id
1 'polypeptide(L)'
;MNCKEFEKLIPSFIHDNVKEELLPDFIDHVRHCKECEEELAIQYLTTEGLNRLEKGASFSLDKELSYKISKADRLVRLRNRIDIICRNVEIFSILILCLTLLLLFI
;
A
#
# COMPACT_ATOMS: atom_id res chain seq x y z
N MET A 1 -3.09 -11.95 5.30
CA MET A 1 -3.94 -11.16 6.25
C MET A 1 -5.35 -11.74 6.25
N ASN A 2 -5.93 -11.96 7.41
CA ASN A 2 -7.32 -12.39 7.55
C ASN A 2 -8.25 -11.18 7.79
N CYS A 3 -9.58 -11.38 7.69
CA CYS A 3 -10.55 -10.28 7.85
C CYS A 3 -10.48 -9.61 9.23
N LYS A 4 -10.24 -10.38 10.30
CA LYS A 4 -10.11 -9.83 11.66
C LYS A 4 -8.87 -8.93 11.83
N GLU A 5 -7.76 -9.29 11.21
CA GLU A 5 -6.56 -8.45 11.19
C GLU A 5 -6.77 -7.20 10.37
N PHE A 6 -7.46 -7.33 9.24
CA PHE A 6 -7.86 -6.20 8.40
C PHE A 6 -8.73 -5.19 9.17
N GLU A 7 -9.77 -5.67 9.83
CA GLU A 7 -10.67 -4.83 10.64
C GLU A 7 -9.93 -4.03 11.72
N LYS A 8 -8.95 -4.64 12.38
CA LYS A 8 -8.11 -3.96 13.39
C LYS A 8 -7.24 -2.84 12.81
N LEU A 9 -6.88 -2.96 11.54
CA LEU A 9 -6.05 -1.97 10.86
C LEU A 9 -6.85 -0.82 10.23
N ILE A 10 -8.17 -0.95 10.10
CA ILE A 10 -9.02 0.10 9.51
C ILE A 10 -8.86 1.46 10.19
N PRO A 11 -8.92 1.59 11.52
CA PRO A 11 -8.72 2.88 12.18
C PRO A 11 -7.35 3.49 11.87
N SER A 12 -6.31 2.66 11.89
CA SER A 12 -4.95 3.10 11.56
C SER A 12 -4.83 3.57 10.11
N PHE A 13 -5.50 2.90 9.18
CA PHE A 13 -5.54 3.31 7.78
C PHE A 13 -6.26 4.66 7.58
N ILE A 14 -7.39 4.86 8.25
CA ILE A 14 -8.14 6.12 8.20
C ILE A 14 -7.30 7.30 8.69
N HIS A 15 -6.48 7.09 9.71
CA HIS A 15 -5.60 8.12 10.29
C HIS A 15 -4.19 8.17 9.68
N ASP A 16 -3.96 7.50 8.54
CA ASP A 16 -2.66 7.43 7.86
C ASP A 16 -1.51 6.89 8.73
N ASN A 17 -1.81 6.01 9.67
CA ASN A 17 -0.87 5.47 10.65
C ASN A 17 -0.61 3.97 10.51
N VAL A 18 -0.84 3.41 9.33
CA VAL A 18 -0.52 2.01 9.03
C VAL A 18 0.99 1.87 8.79
N LYS A 19 1.59 0.85 9.39
CA LYS A 19 2.98 0.50 9.11
C LYS A 19 3.17 0.17 7.63
N GLU A 20 4.21 0.70 7.02
CA GLU A 20 4.50 0.51 5.59
C GLU A 20 4.60 -0.97 5.19
N GLU A 21 5.07 -1.82 6.10
CA GLU A 21 5.19 -3.27 5.89
C GLU A 21 3.84 -3.98 5.72
N LEU A 22 2.80 -3.49 6.39
CA LEU A 22 1.45 -4.06 6.37
C LEU A 22 0.57 -3.47 5.26
N LEU A 23 0.95 -2.35 4.70
CA LEU A 23 0.17 -1.64 3.70
C LEU A 23 -0.08 -2.45 2.42
N PRO A 24 0.91 -3.17 1.84
CA PRO A 24 0.66 -4.03 0.68
C PRO A 24 -0.41 -5.09 0.92
N ASP A 25 -0.32 -5.79 2.05
CA ASP A 25 -1.28 -6.84 2.42
C ASP A 25 -2.68 -6.26 2.68
N PHE A 26 -2.75 -5.09 3.30
CA PHE A 26 -3.99 -4.38 3.53
C PHE A 26 -4.69 -4.00 2.22
N ILE A 27 -3.96 -3.41 1.28
CA ILE A 27 -4.49 -3.01 -0.03
C ILE A 27 -4.90 -4.23 -0.87
N ASP A 28 -4.11 -5.29 -0.85
CA ASP A 28 -4.44 -6.53 -1.54
C ASP A 28 -5.72 -7.15 -0.97
N HIS A 29 -5.86 -7.19 0.34
CA HIS A 29 -7.03 -7.73 1.01
C HIS A 29 -8.31 -6.95 0.67
N VAL A 30 -8.27 -5.63 0.69
CA VAL A 30 -9.44 -4.79 0.35
C VAL A 30 -9.90 -4.97 -1.09
N ARG A 31 -9.00 -5.31 -2.01
CA ARG A 31 -9.32 -5.56 -3.41
C ARG A 31 -9.97 -6.92 -3.67
N HIS A 32 -9.66 -7.91 -2.84
CA HIS A 32 -10.12 -9.29 -3.02
C HIS A 32 -11.25 -9.69 -2.07
N CYS A 33 -11.54 -8.89 -1.06
CA CYS A 33 -12.61 -9.15 -0.09
C CYS A 33 -13.62 -8.01 -0.09
N LYS A 34 -14.78 -8.23 -0.70
CA LYS A 34 -15.84 -7.24 -0.80
C LYS A 34 -16.44 -6.85 0.56
N GLU A 35 -16.57 -7.80 1.47
CA GLU A 35 -17.06 -7.54 2.82
C GLU A 35 -16.15 -6.59 3.58
N CYS A 36 -14.83 -6.78 3.46
CA CYS A 36 -13.85 -5.90 4.07
C CYS A 36 -13.79 -4.52 3.40
N GLU A 37 -14.02 -4.43 2.10
CA GLU A 37 -14.16 -3.16 1.39
C GLU A 37 -15.38 -2.37 1.90
N GLU A 38 -16.53 -3.04 2.05
CA GLU A 38 -17.75 -2.43 2.59
C GLU A 38 -17.57 -1.97 4.04
N GLU A 39 -16.93 -2.79 4.88
CA GLU A 39 -16.63 -2.45 6.27
C GLU A 39 -15.71 -1.23 6.36
N LEU A 40 -14.67 -1.18 5.54
CA LEU A 40 -13.78 -0.01 5.44
C LEU A 40 -14.56 1.25 5.05
N ALA A 41 -15.45 1.15 4.05
CA ALA A 41 -16.27 2.26 3.61
C ALA A 41 -17.19 2.77 4.72
N ILE A 42 -17.84 1.88 5.46
CA ILE A 42 -18.73 2.23 6.58
C ILE A 42 -17.96 2.93 7.69
N GLN A 43 -16.83 2.40 8.12
CA GLN A 43 -16.01 3.00 9.18
C GLN A 43 -15.40 4.33 8.74
N TYR A 44 -14.99 4.45 7.49
CA TYR A 44 -14.50 5.71 6.93
C TYR A 44 -15.60 6.78 6.91
N LEU A 45 -16.80 6.43 6.43
CA LEU A 45 -17.97 7.31 6.42
C LEU A 45 -18.35 7.77 7.84
N THR A 46 -18.31 6.87 8.80
CA THR A 46 -18.67 7.18 10.20
C THR A 46 -17.64 8.12 10.83
N THR A 47 -16.36 7.87 10.63
CA THR A 47 -15.27 8.62 11.27
C THR A 47 -15.06 9.99 10.62
N GLU A 48 -14.92 10.03 9.31
CA GLU A 48 -14.63 11.26 8.55
C GLU A 48 -15.88 12.08 8.25
N GLY A 49 -17.02 11.42 8.04
CA GLY A 49 -18.29 12.08 7.77
C GLY A 49 -18.77 12.93 8.92
N LEU A 50 -18.71 12.41 10.15
CA LEU A 50 -19.07 13.15 11.36
C LEU A 50 -18.17 14.37 11.59
N ASN A 51 -16.86 14.17 11.46
CA ASN A 51 -15.87 15.25 11.59
C ASN A 51 -16.09 16.41 10.61
N ARG A 52 -16.62 16.13 9.43
CA ARG A 52 -16.84 17.14 8.39
C ARG A 52 -18.21 17.79 8.43
N LEU A 53 -19.22 17.07 8.88
CA LEU A 53 -20.53 17.66 9.15
C LEU A 53 -20.44 18.77 10.20
N GLU A 54 -19.61 18.61 11.22
CA GLU A 54 -19.31 19.65 12.20
C GLU A 54 -18.63 20.88 11.59
N LYS A 55 -17.85 20.69 10.52
CA LYS A 55 -17.14 21.76 9.82
C LYS A 55 -17.92 22.38 8.65
N GLY A 56 -19.12 21.89 8.35
CA GLY A 56 -20.01 22.44 7.31
C GLY A 56 -19.53 22.25 5.87
N ALA A 57 -18.64 21.30 5.60
CA ALA A 57 -18.11 21.04 4.27
C ALA A 57 -18.98 20.05 3.49
N SER A 58 -19.45 20.42 2.31
CA SER A 58 -20.07 19.49 1.36
C SER A 58 -19.03 18.57 0.74
N PHE A 59 -19.29 17.25 0.72
CA PHE A 59 -18.22 16.30 0.51
C PHE A 59 -18.68 15.00 -0.18
N SER A 60 -17.84 14.52 -1.11
CA SER A 60 -18.02 13.24 -1.79
C SER A 60 -17.04 12.20 -1.21
N LEU A 61 -17.52 11.48 -0.19
CA LEU A 61 -16.75 10.48 0.56
C LEU A 61 -16.21 9.33 -0.30
N ASP A 62 -17.00 8.87 -1.27
CA ASP A 62 -16.59 7.79 -2.18
C ASP A 62 -15.36 8.15 -3.01
N LYS A 63 -15.30 9.38 -3.52
CA LYS A 63 -14.16 9.85 -4.32
C LYS A 63 -12.89 9.97 -3.48
N GLU A 64 -13.00 10.42 -2.24
CA GLU A 64 -11.85 10.61 -1.36
C GLU A 64 -11.30 9.27 -0.86
N LEU A 65 -12.16 8.33 -0.52
CA LEU A 65 -11.74 6.98 -0.17
C LEU A 65 -11.07 6.27 -1.35
N SER A 66 -11.63 6.35 -2.55
CA SER A 66 -11.03 5.82 -3.77
C SER A 66 -9.67 6.45 -4.06
N TYR A 67 -9.53 7.76 -3.87
CA TYR A 67 -8.26 8.46 -4.00
C TYR A 67 -7.23 7.99 -2.99
N LYS A 68 -7.62 7.79 -1.74
CA LYS A 68 -6.75 7.31 -0.66
C LYS A 68 -6.22 5.91 -0.94
N ILE A 69 -7.08 5.00 -1.39
CA ILE A 69 -6.70 3.64 -1.80
C ILE A 69 -5.77 3.68 -3.02
N SER A 70 -6.07 4.49 -4.03
CA SER A 70 -5.23 4.63 -5.23
C SER A 70 -3.85 5.20 -4.93
N LYS A 71 -3.75 6.15 -4.01
CA LYS A 71 -2.48 6.70 -3.54
C LYS A 71 -1.63 5.65 -2.84
N ALA A 72 -2.21 4.90 -1.91
CA ALA A 72 -1.53 3.81 -1.21
C ALA A 72 -1.05 2.72 -2.19
N ASP A 73 -1.87 2.34 -3.15
CA ASP A 73 -1.51 1.38 -4.19
C ASP A 73 -0.34 1.85 -5.07
N ARG A 74 -0.32 3.11 -5.43
CA ARG A 74 0.80 3.69 -6.20
C ARG A 74 2.12 3.61 -5.44
N LEU A 75 2.11 3.91 -4.14
CA LEU A 75 3.30 3.81 -3.29
C LEU A 75 3.81 2.37 -3.19
N VAL A 76 2.92 1.41 -3.04
CA VAL A 76 3.26 -0.02 -3.02
C VAL A 76 3.90 -0.46 -4.34
N ARG A 77 3.36 -0.06 -5.48
CA ARG A 77 3.91 -0.40 -6.80
C ARG A 77 5.29 0.22 -7.03
N LEU A 78 5.50 1.46 -6.61
CA LEU A 78 6.80 2.12 -6.70
C LEU A 78 7.85 1.39 -5.87
N ARG A 79 7.52 1.00 -4.65
CA ARG A 79 8.40 0.22 -3.78
C ARG A 79 8.82 -1.11 -4.41
N ASN A 80 7.85 -1.85 -4.94
CA ASN A 80 8.13 -3.12 -5.64
C ASN A 80 9.03 -2.93 -6.86
N ARG A 81 8.86 -1.85 -7.63
CA ARG A 81 9.73 -1.55 -8.77
C ARG A 81 11.16 -1.24 -8.34
N ILE A 82 11.33 -0.48 -7.27
CA ILE A 82 12.65 -0.16 -6.72
C ILE A 82 13.36 -1.44 -6.26
N ASP A 83 12.68 -2.34 -5.58
CA ASP A 83 13.25 -3.61 -5.12
C ASP A 83 13.71 -4.50 -6.29
N ILE A 84 12.92 -4.56 -7.37
CA ILE A 84 13.28 -5.32 -8.57
C ILE A 84 14.51 -4.71 -9.25
N ILE A 85 14.59 -3.40 -9.36
CA ILE A 85 15.73 -2.69 -9.96
C ILE A 85 17.00 -2.92 -9.14
N CYS A 86 16.92 -2.80 -7.80
CA CYS A 86 18.04 -3.05 -6.90
C CYS A 86 18.59 -4.48 -7.04
N ARG A 87 17.71 -5.48 -7.08
CA ARG A 87 18.13 -6.88 -7.30
C ARG A 87 18.80 -7.10 -8.65
N ASN A 88 18.27 -6.49 -9.71
CA ASN A 88 18.88 -6.60 -11.05
C ASN A 88 20.27 -5.97 -11.10
N VAL A 89 20.46 -4.83 -10.44
CA VAL A 89 21.77 -4.16 -10.35
C VAL A 89 22.77 -5.03 -9.59
N GLU A 90 22.39 -5.67 -8.48
CA GLU A 90 23.25 -6.59 -7.73
C GLU A 90 23.71 -7.78 -8.59
N ILE A 91 22.78 -8.43 -9.29
CA ILE A 91 23.07 -9.57 -10.16
C ILE A 91 24.02 -9.15 -11.28
N PHE A 92 23.78 -7.99 -11.89
CA PHE A 92 24.63 -7.46 -12.97
C PHE A 92 26.05 -7.15 -12.49
N SER A 93 26.20 -6.60 -11.29
CA SER A 93 27.50 -6.34 -10.65
C SER A 93 28.29 -7.63 -10.42
N ILE A 94 27.66 -8.67 -9.92
CA ILE A 94 28.28 -9.98 -9.69
C ILE A 94 28.73 -10.60 -11.01
N LEU A 95 27.93 -10.53 -12.07
CA LEU A 95 28.27 -11.04 -13.39
C LEU A 95 29.53 -10.35 -13.99
N ILE A 96 29.59 -9.02 -13.87
CA ILE A 96 30.77 -8.25 -14.34
C ILE A 96 32.01 -8.65 -13.53
N LEU A 97 31.89 -8.78 -12.22
CA LEU A 97 33.00 -9.21 -11.37
C LEU A 97 33.51 -10.60 -11.74
N CYS A 98 32.63 -11.57 -11.96
CA CYS A 98 32.97 -12.91 -12.42
C CYS A 98 33.66 -12.89 -13.78
N LEU A 99 33.17 -12.08 -14.72
CA LEU A 99 33.74 -11.97 -16.06
C LEU A 99 35.15 -11.38 -16.02
N THR A 100 35.40 -10.35 -15.21
CA THR A 100 36.73 -9.75 -15.04
C THR A 100 37.71 -10.72 -14.41
N LEU A 101 37.31 -11.48 -13.41
CA LEU A 101 38.14 -12.51 -12.80
C LEU A 101 38.50 -13.63 -13.81
N LEU A 102 37.55 -14.04 -14.63
CA LEU A 102 37.76 -15.05 -15.66
C LEU A 102 38.78 -14.57 -16.72
N LEU A 103 38.70 -13.31 -17.15
CA LEU A 103 39.65 -12.70 -18.09
C LEU A 103 41.03 -12.53 -17.49
N LEU A 104 41.15 -12.26 -16.19
CA LEU A 104 42.45 -12.17 -15.51
C LEU A 104 43.11 -13.54 -15.31
N PHE A 105 42.31 -14.61 -15.27
CA PHE A 105 42.80 -15.97 -15.07
C PHE A 105 43.20 -16.66 -16.40
N ILE A 106 42.73 -16.13 -17.51
CA ILE A 106 43.13 -16.55 -18.87
C ILE A 106 44.39 -15.77 -19.29
#